data_72f73fe540dbcab5376ae7844c556a31
#
_entry.id   72f73fe540dbcab5376ae7844c556a31
#
_cell.length_a   1.000
_cell.length_b   1.000
_cell.length_c   1.000
_cell.angle_alpha   90.00
_cell.angle_beta   90.00
_cell.angle_gamma   90.00
#
_symmetry.space_group_name_H-M   'P 1'
#
loop_
_entity.id
_entity.type
_entity.pdbx_description
1 polymer ?
#
loop_
_entity_poly.entity_id
_entity_poly.type
_entity_poly.pdbx_seq_one_letter_code
_entity_poly.pdbx_strand_id
1 'polypeptide(L)'
;MTRLSIVDDLKRTDPFEILDDKVLEDVARQTEVKTYGAGDYVFRQGDVSLDRLFVIRSGLVEITVSNDRGLETVVGLRKPHDFFGETVVLSQQRYPGSARVKEETTCLLIKRRTLESLIYSYTDFSSFFSALLAERMRMLYEGMVEEHSYDSYSCAESPLFRKRVSEIMSYPVITCRQGDSVMDAARTMMERDISAIVVLDRDRKPCGILTENHLVRHLIAER
;
A
#
# COMPACT_ATOMS: atom_id res chain seq x y z
N MET A 1 -2.15 27.42 -18.13
CA MET A 1 -1.69 27.11 -16.76
C MET A 1 -0.18 27.19 -16.72
N THR A 2 0.38 27.98 -15.82
CA THR A 2 1.83 28.23 -15.73
C THR A 2 2.52 27.11 -14.95
N ARG A 3 3.70 26.66 -15.37
CA ARG A 3 4.53 25.65 -14.70
C ARG A 3 4.84 26.02 -13.24
N LEU A 4 5.03 27.29 -12.94
CA LEU A 4 5.22 27.81 -11.59
C LEU A 4 4.08 27.41 -10.64
N SER A 5 2.84 27.42 -11.10
CA SER A 5 1.66 27.00 -10.32
C SER A 5 1.67 25.52 -9.94
N ILE A 6 2.26 24.63 -10.76
CA ILE A 6 2.38 23.18 -10.43
C ILE A 6 3.46 22.96 -9.36
N VAL A 7 4.58 23.69 -9.44
CA VAL A 7 5.64 23.64 -8.42
C VAL A 7 5.11 24.07 -7.07
N ASP A 8 4.31 25.16 -7.02
CA ASP A 8 3.71 25.63 -5.77
C ASP A 8 2.73 24.62 -5.16
N ASP A 9 1.97 23.90 -5.99
CA ASP A 9 1.07 22.85 -5.52
C ASP A 9 1.87 21.67 -4.96
N LEU A 10 2.93 21.24 -5.65
CA LEU A 10 3.80 20.15 -5.19
C LEU A 10 4.50 20.51 -3.87
N LYS A 11 4.99 21.74 -3.71
CA LYS A 11 5.59 22.23 -2.44
C LYS A 11 4.65 22.19 -1.23
N ARG A 12 3.36 22.10 -1.44
CA ARG A 12 2.35 21.98 -0.37
C ARG A 12 1.87 20.56 -0.17
N THR A 13 2.45 19.61 -0.88
CA THR A 13 2.06 18.19 -0.87
C THR A 13 3.21 17.35 -0.33
N ASP A 14 3.00 16.68 0.79
CA ASP A 14 3.95 15.69 1.31
C ASP A 14 4.09 14.52 0.32
N PRO A 15 5.29 13.97 0.12
CA PRO A 15 6.62 14.41 0.59
C PRO A 15 7.35 15.32 -0.43
N PHE A 16 6.65 15.91 -1.40
CA PHE A 16 7.29 16.71 -2.44
C PHE A 16 7.94 17.99 -1.90
N GLU A 17 7.47 18.51 -0.75
CA GLU A 17 8.02 19.70 -0.08
C GLU A 17 9.51 19.58 0.28
N ILE A 18 10.01 18.33 0.47
CA ILE A 18 11.42 18.09 0.83
C ILE A 18 12.36 18.17 -0.37
N LEU A 19 11.82 18.28 -1.60
CA LEU A 19 12.59 18.29 -2.83
C LEU A 19 13.00 19.72 -3.22
N ASP A 20 14.21 19.84 -3.77
CA ASP A 20 14.72 21.11 -4.28
C ASP A 20 13.87 21.64 -5.45
N ASP A 21 13.79 22.97 -5.58
CA ASP A 21 13.03 23.68 -6.63
C ASP A 21 13.32 23.17 -8.03
N LYS A 22 14.60 22.90 -8.32
CA LYS A 22 15.02 22.35 -9.63
C LYS A 22 14.43 21.00 -9.92
N VAL A 23 14.35 20.14 -8.91
CA VAL A 23 13.73 18.79 -9.00
C VAL A 23 12.24 18.93 -9.21
N LEU A 24 11.58 19.80 -8.43
CA LEU A 24 10.15 20.07 -8.58
C LEU A 24 9.79 20.64 -9.96
N GLU A 25 10.65 21.50 -10.53
CA GLU A 25 10.48 21.99 -11.90
C GLU A 25 10.57 20.85 -12.93
N ASP A 26 11.48 19.88 -12.72
CA ASP A 26 11.62 18.71 -13.59
C ASP A 26 10.39 17.79 -13.50
N VAL A 27 9.86 17.59 -12.30
CA VAL A 27 8.61 16.87 -12.07
C VAL A 27 7.44 17.61 -12.74
N ALA A 28 7.32 18.92 -12.52
CA ALA A 28 6.26 19.74 -13.08
C ALA A 28 6.23 19.72 -14.63
N ARG A 29 7.39 19.65 -15.28
CA ARG A 29 7.48 19.52 -16.74
C ARG A 29 6.87 18.25 -17.29
N GLN A 30 6.85 17.18 -16.50
CA GLN A 30 6.36 15.85 -16.88
C GLN A 30 4.96 15.55 -16.35
N THR A 31 4.41 16.47 -15.53
CA THR A 31 3.11 16.33 -14.89
C THR A 31 1.99 16.77 -15.83
N GLU A 32 0.99 15.92 -15.98
CA GLU A 32 -0.25 16.22 -16.67
C GLU A 32 -1.27 16.79 -15.69
N VAL A 33 -2.13 17.71 -16.13
CA VAL A 33 -3.22 18.24 -15.33
C VAL A 33 -4.54 17.76 -15.91
N LYS A 34 -5.40 17.18 -15.07
CA LYS A 34 -6.71 16.67 -15.52
C LYS A 34 -7.77 17.04 -14.50
N THR A 35 -8.93 17.49 -15.00
CA THR A 35 -10.11 17.79 -14.19
C THR A 35 -11.17 16.69 -14.41
N TYR A 36 -11.81 16.31 -13.33
CA TYR A 36 -12.88 15.33 -13.27
C TYR A 36 -14.12 15.98 -12.67
N GLY A 37 -15.28 15.67 -13.23
CA GLY A 37 -16.58 16.16 -12.75
C GLY A 37 -17.04 15.44 -11.48
N ALA A 38 -17.90 16.10 -10.72
CA ALA A 38 -18.53 15.48 -9.55
C ALA A 38 -19.32 14.21 -9.98
N GLY A 39 -19.10 13.11 -9.25
CA GLY A 39 -19.68 11.80 -9.55
C GLY A 39 -18.84 10.92 -10.46
N ASP A 40 -17.81 11.45 -11.12
CA ASP A 40 -16.90 10.66 -11.95
C ASP A 40 -16.07 9.69 -11.08
N TYR A 41 -15.60 8.62 -11.71
CA TYR A 41 -14.57 7.75 -11.14
C TYR A 41 -13.23 8.03 -11.83
N VAL A 42 -12.19 8.28 -11.04
CA VAL A 42 -10.82 8.35 -11.56
C VAL A 42 -10.36 6.96 -11.99
N PHE A 43 -10.67 5.96 -11.15
CA PHE A 43 -10.54 4.52 -11.41
C PHE A 43 -11.52 3.75 -10.53
N ARG A 44 -11.80 2.50 -10.88
CA ARG A 44 -12.66 1.58 -10.11
C ARG A 44 -11.85 0.44 -9.53
N GLN A 45 -12.37 -0.16 -8.47
CA GLN A 45 -11.82 -1.39 -7.90
C GLN A 45 -11.72 -2.47 -8.97
N GLY A 46 -10.55 -3.13 -9.05
CA GLY A 46 -10.28 -4.15 -10.07
C GLY A 46 -9.73 -3.63 -11.39
N ASP A 47 -9.76 -2.31 -11.64
CA ASP A 47 -9.17 -1.72 -12.85
C ASP A 47 -7.64 -1.95 -12.88
N VAL A 48 -7.09 -2.00 -14.09
CA VAL A 48 -5.65 -2.05 -14.33
C VAL A 48 -5.02 -0.71 -13.95
N SER A 49 -3.79 -0.74 -13.47
CA SER A 49 -3.02 0.46 -13.13
C SER A 49 -3.01 1.47 -14.28
N LEU A 50 -3.29 2.72 -13.94
CA LEU A 50 -3.12 3.86 -14.85
C LEU A 50 -1.67 4.38 -14.87
N ASP A 51 -0.77 3.76 -14.08
CA ASP A 51 0.64 4.14 -13.93
C ASP A 51 0.82 5.63 -13.59
N ARG A 52 -0.05 6.14 -12.71
CA ARG A 52 -0.06 7.54 -12.26
C ARG A 52 -0.26 7.63 -10.75
N LEU A 53 0.48 8.54 -10.13
CA LEU A 53 0.12 9.11 -8.84
C LEU A 53 -0.75 10.33 -9.10
N PHE A 54 -1.83 10.48 -8.35
CA PHE A 54 -2.77 11.57 -8.46
C PHE A 54 -2.61 12.50 -7.26
N VAL A 55 -2.14 13.72 -7.48
CA VAL A 55 -2.07 14.78 -6.44
C VAL A 55 -3.26 15.71 -6.65
N ILE A 56 -4.04 15.95 -5.60
CA ILE A 56 -5.22 16.82 -5.67
C ILE A 56 -4.80 18.26 -5.54
N ARG A 57 -5.10 19.06 -6.55
CA ARG A 57 -4.94 20.51 -6.54
C ARG A 57 -6.17 21.19 -5.93
N SER A 58 -7.37 20.75 -6.32
CA SER A 58 -8.65 21.28 -5.84
C SER A 58 -9.71 20.21 -5.91
N GLY A 59 -10.76 20.33 -5.08
CA GLY A 59 -11.89 19.40 -5.03
C GLY A 59 -11.76 18.35 -3.94
N LEU A 60 -12.56 17.28 -4.03
CA LEU A 60 -12.66 16.23 -3.02
C LEU A 60 -12.85 14.86 -3.69
N VAL A 61 -12.03 13.88 -3.29
CA VAL A 61 -12.12 12.49 -3.76
C VAL A 61 -12.36 11.56 -2.59
N GLU A 62 -13.29 10.65 -2.77
CA GLU A 62 -13.65 9.58 -1.86
C GLU A 62 -13.02 8.27 -2.33
N ILE A 63 -12.30 7.59 -1.43
CA ILE A 63 -11.77 6.25 -1.69
C ILE A 63 -12.72 5.24 -1.08
N THR A 64 -13.23 4.33 -1.90
CA THR A 64 -14.17 3.28 -1.46
C THR A 64 -13.64 1.90 -1.77
N VAL A 65 -14.04 0.92 -0.97
CA VAL A 65 -13.79 -0.50 -1.20
C VAL A 65 -15.14 -1.21 -1.21
N SER A 66 -15.37 -2.04 -2.21
CA SER A 66 -16.58 -2.87 -2.32
C SER A 66 -16.26 -4.30 -1.88
N ASN A 67 -17.13 -4.90 -1.09
CA ASN A 67 -17.06 -6.32 -0.79
C ASN A 67 -17.73 -7.17 -1.88
N ASP A 68 -17.65 -8.50 -1.75
CA ASP A 68 -18.21 -9.46 -2.70
C ASP A 68 -19.75 -9.37 -2.85
N ARG A 69 -20.43 -8.70 -1.91
CA ARG A 69 -21.88 -8.44 -1.94
C ARG A 69 -22.22 -7.11 -2.60
N GLY A 70 -21.23 -6.35 -3.08
CA GLY A 70 -21.40 -5.05 -3.72
C GLY A 70 -21.66 -3.89 -2.75
N LEU A 71 -21.47 -4.09 -1.44
CA LEU A 71 -21.55 -3.01 -0.47
C LEU A 71 -20.26 -2.18 -0.52
N GLU A 72 -20.39 -0.89 -0.79
CA GLU A 72 -19.29 0.07 -0.80
C GLU A 72 -19.07 0.67 0.59
N THR A 73 -17.83 0.62 1.07
CA THR A 73 -17.40 1.26 2.32
C THR A 73 -16.40 2.36 1.99
N VAL A 74 -16.61 3.55 2.58
CA VAL A 74 -15.65 4.67 2.45
C VAL A 74 -14.48 4.42 3.38
N VAL A 75 -13.29 4.24 2.79
CA VAL A 75 -12.05 4.01 3.55
C VAL A 75 -11.18 5.25 3.65
N GLY A 76 -11.57 6.35 3.01
CA GLY A 76 -10.87 7.62 3.15
C GLY A 76 -11.37 8.72 2.24
N LEU A 77 -11.11 9.97 2.66
CA LEU A 77 -11.32 11.17 1.88
C LEU A 77 -9.96 11.78 1.54
N ARG A 78 -9.85 12.34 0.34
CA ARG A 78 -8.65 13.03 -0.15
C ARG A 78 -9.04 14.45 -0.57
N LYS A 79 -8.38 15.43 0.02
CA LYS A 79 -8.61 16.89 -0.16
C LYS A 79 -7.42 17.55 -0.86
N PRO A 80 -7.46 18.85 -1.15
CA PRO A 80 -6.32 19.55 -1.75
C PRO A 80 -5.02 19.32 -0.99
N HIS A 81 -3.95 19.07 -1.75
CA HIS A 81 -2.61 18.68 -1.30
C HIS A 81 -2.49 17.25 -0.75
N ASP A 82 -3.57 16.45 -0.78
CA ASP A 82 -3.47 15.00 -0.62
C ASP A 82 -3.17 14.34 -1.98
N PHE A 83 -2.78 13.06 -1.92
CA PHE A 83 -2.61 12.23 -3.10
C PHE A 83 -3.22 10.83 -2.92
N PHE A 84 -3.40 10.13 -4.04
CA PHE A 84 -3.93 8.75 -4.08
C PHE A 84 -3.40 8.00 -5.30
N GLY A 85 -3.60 6.68 -5.30
CA GLY A 85 -3.11 5.78 -6.36
C GLY A 85 -1.67 5.28 -6.15
N GLU A 86 -1.01 5.68 -5.05
CA GLU A 86 0.36 5.31 -4.71
C GLU A 86 0.54 3.79 -4.57
N THR A 87 -0.42 3.10 -3.95
CA THR A 87 -0.35 1.65 -3.72
C THR A 87 -0.19 0.90 -5.04
N VAL A 88 -0.97 1.27 -6.04
CA VAL A 88 -0.99 0.59 -7.35
C VAL A 88 0.16 1.02 -8.24
N VAL A 89 0.52 2.31 -8.20
CA VAL A 89 1.64 2.80 -9.01
C VAL A 89 2.96 2.17 -8.58
N LEU A 90 3.10 1.79 -7.31
CA LEU A 90 4.30 1.13 -6.79
C LEU A 90 4.24 -0.40 -6.92
N SER A 91 3.08 -1.04 -6.69
CA SER A 91 2.93 -2.50 -6.71
C SER A 91 2.63 -3.08 -8.09
N GLN A 92 2.22 -2.27 -9.06
CA GLN A 92 1.79 -2.68 -10.40
C GLN A 92 0.57 -3.63 -10.42
N GLN A 93 -0.15 -3.70 -9.33
CA GLN A 93 -1.34 -4.53 -9.22
C GLN A 93 -2.59 -3.79 -9.71
N ARG A 94 -3.74 -4.44 -9.61
CA ARG A 94 -5.04 -3.81 -9.86
C ARG A 94 -5.42 -2.91 -8.68
N TYR A 95 -6.26 -1.90 -8.95
CA TYR A 95 -6.75 -1.02 -7.89
C TYR A 95 -7.55 -1.81 -6.84
N PRO A 96 -7.16 -1.78 -5.55
CA PRO A 96 -7.86 -2.48 -4.48
C PRO A 96 -9.16 -1.79 -4.06
N GLY A 97 -9.40 -0.57 -4.53
CA GLY A 97 -10.58 0.24 -4.26
C GLY A 97 -10.88 1.19 -5.40
N SER A 98 -11.96 1.94 -5.30
CA SER A 98 -12.37 2.96 -6.26
C SER A 98 -12.04 4.36 -5.77
N ALA A 99 -11.74 5.28 -6.68
CA ALA A 99 -11.59 6.71 -6.40
C ALA A 99 -12.74 7.48 -7.08
N ARG A 100 -13.70 7.94 -6.28
CA ARG A 100 -14.89 8.66 -6.74
C ARG A 100 -14.77 10.15 -6.42
N VAL A 101 -15.05 10.97 -7.38
CA VAL A 101 -15.02 12.44 -7.27
C VAL A 101 -16.30 12.91 -6.58
N LYS A 102 -16.19 13.60 -5.44
CA LYS A 102 -17.33 14.16 -4.70
C LYS A 102 -17.65 15.58 -5.14
N GLU A 103 -16.63 16.35 -5.44
CA GLU A 103 -16.70 17.73 -5.95
C GLU A 103 -15.80 17.82 -7.17
N GLU A 104 -16.08 18.72 -8.12
CA GLU A 104 -15.20 18.91 -9.27
C GLU A 104 -13.74 18.99 -8.82
N THR A 105 -12.92 18.08 -9.31
CA THR A 105 -11.56 17.87 -8.82
C THR A 105 -10.55 18.00 -9.94
N THR A 106 -9.54 18.85 -9.70
CA THR A 106 -8.37 18.94 -10.57
C THR A 106 -7.21 18.19 -9.93
N CYS A 107 -6.65 17.24 -10.66
CA CYS A 107 -5.49 16.45 -10.26
C CYS A 107 -4.26 16.74 -11.10
N LEU A 108 -3.11 16.70 -10.45
CA LEU A 108 -1.79 16.60 -11.05
C LEU A 108 -1.45 15.12 -11.19
N LEU A 109 -1.16 14.66 -12.40
CA LEU A 109 -0.90 13.26 -12.72
C LEU A 109 0.60 13.07 -12.91
N ILE A 110 1.25 12.45 -11.94
CA ILE A 110 2.69 12.17 -11.94
C ILE A 110 2.91 10.76 -12.46
N LYS A 111 3.73 10.61 -13.52
CA LYS A 111 4.05 9.31 -14.11
C LYS A 111 4.80 8.43 -13.11
N ARG A 112 4.49 7.14 -13.14
CA ARG A 112 5.18 6.12 -12.34
C ARG A 112 6.69 6.23 -12.43
N ARG A 113 7.26 6.34 -13.63
CA ARG A 113 8.73 6.45 -13.84
C ARG A 113 9.33 7.65 -13.11
N THR A 114 8.62 8.78 -13.07
CA THR A 114 9.04 9.98 -12.33
C THR A 114 9.03 9.70 -10.83
N LEU A 115 7.96 9.08 -10.31
CA LEU A 115 7.86 8.69 -8.91
C LEU A 115 8.95 7.69 -8.50
N GLU A 116 9.17 6.65 -9.29
CA GLU A 116 10.24 5.65 -9.07
C GLU A 116 11.63 6.32 -9.02
N SER A 117 11.89 7.25 -9.94
CA SER A 117 13.15 8.01 -9.95
C SER A 117 13.36 8.82 -8.68
N LEU A 118 12.29 9.45 -8.16
CA LEU A 118 12.35 10.21 -6.89
C LEU A 118 12.62 9.28 -5.70
N ILE A 119 11.90 8.16 -5.61
CA ILE A 119 12.08 7.16 -4.55
C ILE A 119 13.51 6.61 -4.57
N TYR A 120 14.07 6.38 -5.75
CA TYR A 120 15.44 5.87 -5.89
C TYR A 120 16.52 6.90 -5.53
N SER A 121 16.27 8.18 -5.82
CA SER A 121 17.27 9.24 -5.68
C SER A 121 17.26 9.95 -4.33
N TYR A 122 16.14 9.90 -3.59
CA TYR A 122 15.94 10.67 -2.37
C TYR A 122 15.47 9.77 -1.22
N THR A 123 16.37 9.53 -0.25
CA THR A 123 16.13 8.61 0.87
C THR A 123 14.94 9.04 1.73
N ASP A 124 14.80 10.34 2.02
CA ASP A 124 13.69 10.85 2.83
C ASP A 124 12.35 10.69 2.10
N PHE A 125 12.35 10.89 0.78
CA PHE A 125 11.17 10.64 -0.06
C PHE A 125 10.76 9.16 -0.05
N SER A 126 11.74 8.25 -0.16
CA SER A 126 11.53 6.79 -0.04
C SER A 126 11.00 6.39 1.33
N SER A 127 11.58 6.94 2.39
CA SER A 127 11.19 6.66 3.78
C SER A 127 9.75 7.09 4.06
N PHE A 128 9.33 8.24 3.53
CA PHE A 128 7.96 8.71 3.64
C PHE A 128 6.96 7.72 3.02
N PHE A 129 7.20 7.26 1.79
CA PHE A 129 6.29 6.30 1.15
C PHE A 129 6.25 4.96 1.87
N SER A 130 7.37 4.49 2.40
CA SER A 130 7.43 3.26 3.21
C SER A 130 6.59 3.39 4.49
N ALA A 131 6.72 4.50 5.21
CA ALA A 131 5.94 4.78 6.41
C ALA A 131 4.43 4.93 6.10
N LEU A 132 4.10 5.63 5.02
CA LEU A 132 2.72 5.82 4.58
C LEU A 132 2.04 4.49 4.23
N LEU A 133 2.73 3.60 3.50
CA LEU A 133 2.17 2.30 3.14
C LEU A 133 1.95 1.43 4.38
N ALA A 134 2.90 1.45 5.33
CA ALA A 134 2.76 0.75 6.61
C ALA A 134 1.55 1.27 7.41
N GLU A 135 1.37 2.60 7.47
CA GLU A 135 0.24 3.23 8.15
C GLU A 135 -1.10 2.89 7.50
N ARG A 136 -1.18 2.94 6.17
CA ARG A 136 -2.41 2.57 5.44
C ARG A 136 -2.77 1.10 5.61
N MET A 137 -1.77 0.21 5.62
CA MET A 137 -2.01 -1.19 5.94
C MET A 137 -2.53 -1.35 7.37
N ARG A 138 -1.95 -0.65 8.36
CA ARG A 138 -2.41 -0.68 9.73
C ARG A 138 -3.87 -0.24 9.86
N MET A 139 -4.24 0.88 9.22
CA MET A 139 -5.63 1.38 9.23
C MET A 139 -6.63 0.39 8.60
N LEU A 140 -6.22 -0.31 7.53
CA LEU A 140 -7.05 -1.36 6.93
C LEU A 140 -7.25 -2.54 7.90
N TYR A 141 -6.20 -2.96 8.61
CA TYR A 141 -6.32 -4.01 9.63
C TYR A 141 -7.19 -3.58 10.80
N GLU A 142 -7.02 -2.36 11.31
CA GLU A 142 -7.82 -1.81 12.42
C GLU A 142 -9.30 -1.68 12.01
N GLY A 143 -9.59 -1.16 10.82
CA GLY A 143 -10.95 -1.08 10.28
C GLY A 143 -11.61 -2.46 10.09
N MET A 144 -10.85 -3.47 9.65
CA MET A 144 -11.34 -4.86 9.58
C MET A 144 -11.62 -5.45 10.96
N VAL A 145 -10.85 -5.06 11.99
CA VAL A 145 -11.04 -5.51 13.37
C VAL A 145 -12.25 -4.80 14.01
N GLU A 146 -12.48 -3.52 13.74
CA GLU A 146 -13.64 -2.77 14.24
C GLU A 146 -14.95 -3.23 13.57
N GLU A 147 -14.97 -3.47 12.26
CA GLU A 147 -16.13 -4.05 11.57
C GLU A 147 -16.49 -5.44 12.13
N HIS A 148 -15.50 -6.21 12.56
CA HIS A 148 -15.72 -7.50 13.23
C HIS A 148 -16.22 -7.36 14.68
N SER A 149 -16.03 -6.20 15.31
CA SER A 149 -16.48 -5.97 16.70
C SER A 149 -17.96 -5.58 16.79
N TYR A 150 -18.54 -4.99 15.75
CA TYR A 150 -19.96 -4.62 15.70
C TYR A 150 -20.88 -5.76 15.27
N ASP A 151 -20.36 -6.77 14.58
CA ASP A 151 -21.14 -7.91 14.07
C ASP A 151 -20.87 -9.20 14.86
N SER A 152 -20.87 -9.11 16.18
CA SER A 152 -20.71 -10.30 17.05
C SER A 152 -21.81 -11.37 16.84
N TYR A 153 -22.83 -11.08 16.04
CA TYR A 153 -23.91 -12.02 15.69
C TYR A 153 -23.83 -12.57 14.25
N SER A 154 -23.06 -11.97 13.33
CA SER A 154 -22.96 -12.45 11.94
C SER A 154 -21.64 -13.14 11.60
N CYS A 155 -20.63 -13.03 12.47
CA CYS A 155 -19.33 -13.70 12.30
C CYS A 155 -19.46 -15.23 12.24
N ALA A 156 -20.52 -15.81 12.85
CA ALA A 156 -20.78 -17.26 12.82
C ALA A 156 -21.21 -17.77 11.43
N GLU A 157 -21.55 -16.89 10.49
CA GLU A 157 -22.04 -17.27 9.14
C GLU A 157 -20.99 -17.12 8.03
N SER A 158 -19.82 -16.52 8.30
CA SER A 158 -18.77 -16.45 7.29
C SER A 158 -18.25 -17.87 6.98
N PRO A 159 -18.24 -18.30 5.70
CA PRO A 159 -17.70 -19.59 5.30
C PRO A 159 -16.26 -19.80 5.75
N LEU A 160 -15.48 -18.72 5.93
CA LEU A 160 -14.08 -18.76 6.38
C LEU A 160 -13.96 -19.23 7.83
N PHE A 161 -14.86 -18.79 8.74
CA PHE A 161 -14.84 -19.18 10.16
C PHE A 161 -15.39 -20.59 10.41
N ARG A 162 -16.03 -21.20 9.41
CA ARG A 162 -16.45 -22.61 9.47
C ARG A 162 -15.36 -23.55 8.99
N LYS A 163 -14.29 -23.03 8.34
CA LYS A 163 -13.17 -23.86 7.88
C LYS A 163 -12.25 -24.22 9.03
N ARG A 164 -11.80 -25.45 9.04
CA ARG A 164 -10.75 -25.92 9.95
C ARG A 164 -9.40 -25.39 9.47
N VAL A 165 -8.47 -25.17 10.39
CA VAL A 165 -7.09 -24.78 10.03
C VAL A 165 -6.49 -25.75 9.02
N SER A 166 -6.79 -27.05 9.13
CA SER A 166 -6.35 -28.08 8.19
C SER A 166 -6.84 -27.91 6.75
N GLU A 167 -7.89 -27.11 6.52
CA GLU A 167 -8.45 -26.85 5.17
C GLU A 167 -7.81 -25.66 4.47
N ILE A 168 -7.11 -24.81 5.25
CA ILE A 168 -6.49 -23.57 4.74
C ILE A 168 -4.98 -23.49 5.00
N MET A 169 -4.43 -24.40 5.83
CA MET A 169 -2.99 -24.44 6.11
C MET A 169 -2.19 -24.86 4.88
N SER A 170 -0.99 -24.31 4.75
CA SER A 170 -0.02 -24.76 3.75
C SER A 170 0.61 -26.09 4.18
N TYR A 171 0.67 -27.05 3.27
CA TYR A 171 1.29 -28.35 3.48
C TYR A 171 2.10 -28.77 2.25
N PRO A 172 3.29 -29.37 2.41
CA PRO A 172 3.99 -29.63 3.69
C PRO A 172 4.54 -28.36 4.34
N VAL A 173 4.65 -28.37 5.67
CA VAL A 173 5.24 -27.27 6.44
C VAL A 173 6.73 -27.18 6.12
N ILE A 174 7.18 -26.02 5.67
CA ILE A 174 8.60 -25.76 5.44
C ILE A 174 9.24 -25.40 6.77
N THR A 175 10.35 -26.07 7.10
CA THR A 175 11.01 -25.93 8.39
C THR A 175 12.51 -25.71 8.23
N CYS A 176 13.13 -25.05 9.21
CA CYS A 176 14.57 -24.98 9.39
C CYS A 176 14.93 -25.42 10.83
N ARG A 177 16.21 -25.58 11.11
CA ARG A 177 16.70 -25.91 12.47
C ARG A 177 17.16 -24.65 13.18
N GLN A 178 17.10 -24.65 14.51
CA GLN A 178 17.56 -23.53 15.35
C GLN A 178 19.03 -23.15 15.12
N GLY A 179 19.86 -24.07 14.61
CA GLY A 179 21.27 -23.84 14.31
C GLY A 179 21.57 -23.47 12.84
N ASP A 180 20.56 -23.41 11.99
CA ASP A 180 20.76 -23.07 10.58
C ASP A 180 21.03 -21.57 10.41
N SER A 181 21.69 -21.19 9.32
CA SER A 181 21.98 -19.80 8.99
C SER A 181 20.69 -19.05 8.68
N VAL A 182 20.58 -17.81 9.18
CA VAL A 182 19.50 -16.88 8.84
C VAL A 182 19.44 -16.65 7.32
N MET A 183 20.61 -16.63 6.66
CA MET A 183 20.71 -16.46 5.20
C MET A 183 20.08 -17.65 4.45
N ASP A 184 20.30 -18.88 4.92
CA ASP A 184 19.75 -20.09 4.29
C ASP A 184 18.24 -20.18 4.52
N ALA A 185 17.77 -19.78 5.71
CA ALA A 185 16.34 -19.67 5.99
C ALA A 185 15.68 -18.62 5.09
N ALA A 186 16.28 -17.43 4.94
CA ALA A 186 15.78 -16.38 4.05
C ALA A 186 15.76 -16.83 2.58
N ARG A 187 16.80 -17.51 2.12
CA ARG A 187 16.86 -18.07 0.76
C ARG A 187 15.73 -19.10 0.54
N THR A 188 15.50 -19.98 1.50
CA THR A 188 14.40 -20.95 1.44
C THR A 188 13.04 -20.27 1.38
N MET A 189 12.84 -19.18 2.14
CA MET A 189 11.61 -18.38 2.09
C MET A 189 11.38 -17.78 0.70
N MET A 190 12.42 -17.22 0.09
CA MET A 190 12.36 -16.65 -1.27
C MET A 190 12.09 -17.74 -2.33
N GLU A 191 12.82 -18.86 -2.30
CA GLU A 191 12.68 -19.95 -3.27
C GLU A 191 11.31 -20.64 -3.22
N ARG A 192 10.67 -20.64 -2.04
CA ARG A 192 9.37 -21.28 -1.80
C ARG A 192 8.21 -20.31 -1.80
N ASP A 193 8.47 -19.01 -1.99
CA ASP A 193 7.46 -17.94 -1.94
C ASP A 193 6.63 -17.96 -0.65
N ILE A 194 7.33 -18.07 0.50
CA ILE A 194 6.72 -18.12 1.83
C ILE A 194 7.25 -17.00 2.71
N SER A 195 6.38 -16.36 3.48
CA SER A 195 6.71 -15.25 4.40
C SER A 195 7.09 -15.70 5.82
N ALA A 196 7.02 -17.00 6.10
CA ALA A 196 7.34 -17.57 7.40
C ALA A 196 7.86 -19.01 7.28
N ILE A 197 8.79 -19.38 8.17
CA ILE A 197 9.34 -20.74 8.28
C ILE A 197 9.32 -21.19 9.74
N VAL A 198 8.92 -22.44 9.99
CA VAL A 198 8.88 -23.01 11.35
C VAL A 198 10.27 -23.47 11.75
N VAL A 199 10.71 -23.08 12.94
CA VAL A 199 12.03 -23.46 13.49
C VAL A 199 11.87 -24.69 14.38
N LEU A 200 12.70 -25.70 14.16
CA LEU A 200 12.73 -26.93 14.93
C LEU A 200 13.93 -26.98 15.87
N ASP A 201 13.72 -27.54 17.05
CA ASP A 201 14.78 -27.87 18.00
C ASP A 201 15.56 -29.15 17.60
N ARG A 202 16.46 -29.63 18.49
CA ARG A 202 17.27 -30.82 18.30
C ARG A 202 16.42 -32.12 18.22
N ASP A 203 15.28 -32.11 18.89
CA ASP A 203 14.32 -33.22 18.91
C ASP A 203 13.30 -33.18 17.77
N ARG A 204 13.50 -32.23 16.79
CA ARG A 204 12.60 -31.99 15.66
C ARG A 204 11.20 -31.53 16.08
N LYS A 205 11.07 -30.89 17.23
CA LYS A 205 9.83 -30.26 17.68
C LYS A 205 9.83 -28.76 17.31
N PRO A 206 8.68 -28.19 16.94
CA PRO A 206 8.58 -26.75 16.72
C PRO A 206 8.96 -25.98 17.99
N CYS A 207 9.94 -25.09 17.88
CA CYS A 207 10.41 -24.24 18.98
C CYS A 207 10.31 -22.75 18.67
N GLY A 208 9.96 -22.37 17.44
CA GLY A 208 9.79 -20.99 17.04
C GLY A 208 9.30 -20.84 15.61
N ILE A 209 9.14 -19.57 15.22
CA ILE A 209 8.83 -19.18 13.85
C ILE A 209 9.72 -18.02 13.45
N LEU A 210 10.30 -18.06 12.26
CA LEU A 210 11.03 -16.96 11.65
C LEU A 210 10.16 -16.39 10.53
N THR A 211 9.97 -15.06 10.52
CA THR A 211 9.18 -14.36 9.51
C THR A 211 10.03 -13.31 8.81
N GLU A 212 9.60 -12.85 7.64
CA GLU A 212 10.22 -11.72 6.91
C GLU A 212 10.34 -10.48 7.81
N ASN A 213 9.32 -10.18 8.62
CA ASN A 213 9.36 -9.07 9.57
C ASN A 213 10.46 -9.22 10.63
N HIS A 214 10.75 -10.43 11.09
CA HIS A 214 11.87 -10.68 12.00
C HIS A 214 13.21 -10.38 11.32
N LEU A 215 13.38 -10.80 10.06
CA LEU A 215 14.58 -10.53 9.28
C LEU A 215 14.80 -9.03 9.08
N VAL A 216 13.75 -8.32 8.65
CA VAL A 216 13.81 -6.85 8.42
C VAL A 216 14.12 -6.10 9.72
N ARG A 217 13.46 -6.42 10.84
CA ARG A 217 13.70 -5.75 12.14
C ARG A 217 15.14 -5.93 12.63
N HIS A 218 15.71 -7.11 12.51
CA HIS A 218 17.10 -7.35 12.93
C HIS A 218 18.11 -6.66 12.00
N LEU A 219 17.87 -6.63 10.69
CA LEU A 219 18.72 -5.88 9.76
C LEU A 219 18.73 -4.37 10.02
N ILE A 220 17.62 -3.81 10.52
CA ILE A 220 17.51 -2.38 10.84
C ILE A 220 18.08 -2.08 12.24
N ALA A 221 17.95 -3.00 13.20
CA ALA A 221 18.37 -2.81 14.58
C ALA A 221 19.90 -2.96 14.79
N GLU A 222 20.62 -3.59 13.86
CA GLU A 222 22.07 -3.78 13.90
C GLU A 222 22.87 -2.66 13.19
N ARG A 223 22.22 -1.53 12.88
CA ARG A 223 22.85 -0.28 12.44
C ARG A 223 22.71 0.78 13.51
#